data_7ebae8bf286321f2a2f28b7e72b0b284
#
_entry.id   7ebae8bf286321f2a2f28b7e72b0b284
#
_cell.length_a   1.000
_cell.length_b   1.000
_cell.length_c   1.000
_cell.angle_alpha   90.00
_cell.angle_beta   90.00
_cell.angle_gamma   90.00
#
_symmetry.space_group_name_H-M   'P 1'
#
loop_
_entity.id
_entity.type
_entity.pdbx_description
1 polymer ?
#
loop_
_entity_poly.entity_id
_entity_poly.type
_entity_poly.pdbx_seq_one_letter_code
_entity_poly.pdbx_strand_id
1 'polypeptide(L)' 'MRKIGIVGIGHVGSTVAHLIISQGLADELILVDKNTAKRDSEVLDFRDAASLLPHHVHIASGTPADLADADVVISALGHI' A
#
# COMPACT_ATOMS: atom_id res chain seq x y z
N MET A 1 -6.43 -4.96 14.49
CA MET A 1 -6.29 -4.18 13.24
C MET A 1 -5.26 -4.86 12.36
N ARG A 2 -5.62 -5.12 11.12
CA ARG A 2 -4.71 -5.76 10.17
C ARG A 2 -3.93 -4.69 9.41
N LYS A 3 -2.62 -4.73 9.51
CA LYS A 3 -1.74 -3.78 8.85
C LYS A 3 -0.86 -4.51 7.84
N ILE A 4 -0.90 -4.06 6.59
CA ILE A 4 -0.08 -4.64 5.52
C ILE A 4 0.82 -3.55 4.97
N GLY A 5 2.10 -3.90 4.77
CA GLY A 5 3.05 -3.01 4.14
C GLY A 5 3.44 -3.53 2.77
N ILE A 6 3.62 -2.62 1.81
CA ILE A 6 4.13 -2.96 0.48
C ILE A 6 5.39 -2.15 0.24
N VAL A 7 6.48 -2.83 -0.04
CA VAL A 7 7.76 -2.22 -0.38
C VAL A 7 7.96 -2.33 -1.88
N GLY A 8 8.08 -1.19 -2.55
CA GLY A 8 8.20 -1.12 -3.99
C GLY A 8 6.83 -0.97 -4.65
N ILE A 9 6.59 0.21 -5.26
CA ILE A 9 5.28 0.55 -5.82
C ILE A 9 5.25 0.36 -7.34
N GLY A 10 6.08 -0.45 -7.90
CA GLY A 10 6.03 -0.71 -9.32
C GLY A 10 4.70 -1.32 -9.75
N HIS A 11 4.64 -1.78 -10.98
CA HIS A 11 3.40 -2.33 -11.54
C HIS A 11 2.82 -3.45 -10.67
N VAL A 12 3.67 -4.35 -10.19
CA VAL A 12 3.22 -5.47 -9.34
C VAL A 12 2.71 -4.96 -7.99
N GLY A 13 3.45 -4.03 -7.37
CA GLY A 13 3.03 -3.46 -6.08
C GLY A 13 1.70 -2.74 -6.18
N SER A 14 1.47 -1.99 -7.24
CA SER A 14 0.20 -1.31 -7.45
C SER A 14 -0.94 -2.30 -7.63
N THR A 15 -0.72 -3.38 -8.36
CA THR A 15 -1.74 -4.41 -8.57
C THR A 15 -2.11 -5.08 -7.25
N VAL A 16 -1.11 -5.43 -6.44
CA VAL A 16 -1.34 -6.05 -5.14
C VAL A 16 -2.09 -5.09 -4.21
N ALA A 17 -1.69 -3.82 -4.17
CA ALA A 17 -2.36 -2.82 -3.36
C ALA A 17 -3.83 -2.70 -3.75
N HIS A 18 -4.11 -2.67 -5.04
CA HIS A 18 -5.48 -2.58 -5.54
C HIS A 18 -6.33 -3.78 -5.08
N LEU A 19 -5.77 -4.97 -5.14
CA LEU A 19 -6.47 -6.18 -4.68
C LEU A 19 -6.76 -6.11 -3.18
N ILE A 20 -5.80 -5.67 -2.38
CA ILE A 20 -5.97 -5.55 -0.94
C ILE A 20 -7.11 -4.58 -0.61
N ILE A 21 -7.13 -3.45 -1.28
CA ILE A 21 -8.14 -2.42 -1.06
C ILE A 21 -9.52 -2.91 -1.50
N SER A 22 -9.62 -3.47 -2.69
CA SER A 22 -10.90 -3.86 -3.25
C SER A 22 -11.55 -5.02 -2.51
N GLN A 23 -10.76 -5.88 -1.88
CA GLN A 23 -11.26 -7.03 -1.13
C GLN A 23 -11.31 -6.81 0.38
N GLY A 24 -10.90 -5.64 0.85
CA GLY A 24 -10.92 -5.35 2.27
C GLY A 24 -10.02 -6.24 3.10
N LEU A 25 -8.84 -6.59 2.58
CA LEU A 25 -7.94 -7.53 3.24
C LEU A 25 -7.13 -6.92 4.37
N ALA A 26 -7.13 -5.58 4.48
CA ALA A 26 -6.40 -4.88 5.53
C ALA A 26 -7.20 -3.69 6.03
N ASP A 27 -6.91 -3.29 7.26
CA ASP A 27 -7.46 -2.06 7.83
C ASP A 27 -6.52 -0.89 7.58
N GLU A 28 -5.23 -1.17 7.47
CA GLU A 28 -4.22 -0.16 7.18
C GLU A 28 -3.24 -0.70 6.13
N LEU A 29 -2.93 0.14 5.15
CA LEU A 29 -2.00 -0.19 4.08
C LEU A 29 -0.92 0.88 4.02
N ILE A 30 0.33 0.50 4.20
CA ILE A 30 1.48 1.40 4.17
C ILE A 30 2.29 1.12 2.92
N LEU A 31 2.50 2.16 2.13
CA LEU A 31 3.29 2.07 0.90
C LEU A 31 4.67 2.66 1.12
N VAL A 32 5.70 1.90 0.78
CA VAL A 32 7.09 2.30 0.93
C VAL A 32 7.79 2.19 -0.41
N ASP A 33 8.44 3.28 -0.85
CA ASP A 33 9.20 3.28 -2.10
C ASP A 33 10.29 4.33 -2.03
N LYS A 34 11.40 4.07 -2.70
CA LYS A 34 12.49 5.05 -2.82
C LYS A 34 12.06 6.28 -3.59
N ASN A 35 11.21 6.11 -4.58
CA ASN A 35 10.66 7.23 -5.35
C ASN A 35 9.49 7.81 -4.58
N THR A 36 9.76 8.81 -3.76
CA THR A 36 8.75 9.39 -2.88
C THR A 36 7.64 10.10 -3.64
N ALA A 37 7.95 10.74 -4.76
CA ALA A 37 6.94 11.41 -5.57
C ALA A 37 5.95 10.40 -6.15
N LYS A 38 6.46 9.29 -6.68
CA LYS A 38 5.61 8.23 -7.20
C LYS A 38 4.78 7.59 -6.09
N ARG A 39 5.41 7.31 -4.94
CA ARG A 39 4.72 6.74 -3.79
C ARG A 39 3.56 7.62 -3.34
N ASP A 40 3.79 8.91 -3.21
CA ASP A 40 2.77 9.84 -2.74
C ASP A 40 1.63 9.99 -3.74
N SER A 41 1.96 9.98 -5.03
CA SER A 41 0.96 10.01 -6.10
C SER A 41 0.06 8.77 -6.04
N GLU A 42 0.66 7.59 -5.85
CA GLU A 42 -0.10 6.34 -5.75
C GLU A 42 -0.98 6.31 -4.51
N VAL A 43 -0.50 6.86 -3.39
CA VAL A 43 -1.31 6.94 -2.17
C VAL A 43 -2.57 7.75 -2.42
N LEU A 44 -2.46 8.88 -3.12
CA LEU A 44 -3.62 9.69 -3.45
C LEU A 44 -4.60 8.94 -4.35
N ASP A 45 -4.09 8.25 -5.36
CA ASP A 45 -4.93 7.48 -6.27
C ASP A 45 -5.67 6.36 -5.53
N PHE A 46 -4.98 5.65 -4.64
CA PHE A 46 -5.61 4.58 -3.87
C PHE A 46 -6.63 5.11 -2.87
N ARG A 47 -6.39 6.26 -2.26
CA ARG A 47 -7.36 6.88 -1.36
C ARG A 47 -8.63 7.25 -2.10
N ASP A 48 -8.50 7.78 -3.31
CA ASP A 48 -9.66 8.12 -4.13
C ASP A 48 -10.44 6.87 -4.50
N ALA A 49 -9.76 5.81 -4.90
CA ALA A 49 -10.41 4.54 -5.24
C ALA A 49 -11.09 3.93 -4.01
N ALA A 50 -10.42 3.96 -2.86
CA ALA A 50 -10.94 3.37 -1.63
C ALA A 50 -12.19 4.07 -1.13
N SER A 51 -12.33 5.36 -1.39
CA SER A 51 -13.49 6.12 -0.94
C SER A 51 -14.79 5.66 -1.59
N LEU A 52 -14.71 4.94 -2.71
CA LEU A 52 -15.87 4.43 -3.44
C LEU A 52 -16.22 3.00 -3.05
N LEU A 53 -15.44 2.39 -2.16
CA LEU A 53 -15.62 0.98 -1.79
C LEU A 53 -16.29 0.87 -0.42
N PRO A 54 -17.00 -0.25 -0.16
CA PRO A 54 -17.64 -0.46 1.14
C PRO A 54 -16.66 -0.74 2.26
N HIS A 55 -15.41 -1.11 1.94
CA HIS A 55 -14.39 -1.39 2.93
C HIS A 55 -13.65 -0.12 3.30
N HIS A 56 -13.38 0.04 4.59
CA HIS A 56 -12.62 1.19 5.06
C HIS A 56 -11.16 0.78 5.27
N VAL A 57 -10.27 1.29 4.42
CA VAL A 57 -8.83 1.02 4.50
C VAL A 57 -8.10 2.34 4.64
N HIS A 58 -7.28 2.46 5.68
CA HIS A 58 -6.42 3.62 5.85
C HIS A 58 -5.15 3.42 5.04
N ILE A 59 -4.91 4.32 4.08
CA ILE A 59 -3.77 4.21 3.17
C ILE A 59 -2.81 5.36 3.43
N ALA A 60 -1.55 5.05 3.66
CA ALA A 60 -0.53 6.06 3.94
C ALA A 60 0.80 5.67 3.32
N SER A 61 1.64 6.68 3.07
CA SER A 61 3.02 6.46 2.72
C SER A 61 3.84 6.33 3.99
N GLY A 62 4.93 5.58 3.93
CA GLY A 62 5.79 5.39 5.08
C GLY A 62 7.22 5.06 4.69
N THR A 63 8.02 4.83 5.71
CA THR A 63 9.41 4.38 5.58
C THR A 63 9.50 2.92 6.02
N PRO A 64 10.63 2.24 5.75
CA PRO A 64 10.78 0.86 6.23
C PRO A 64 10.56 0.70 7.73
N ALA A 65 10.88 1.73 8.51
CA ALA A 65 10.67 1.67 9.96
C ALA A 65 9.19 1.57 10.33
N ASP A 66 8.31 2.09 9.49
CA ASP A 66 6.87 2.04 9.74
C ASP A 66 6.28 0.65 9.57
N LEU A 67 7.07 -0.30 9.04
CA LEU A 67 6.64 -1.66 8.82
C LEU A 67 6.95 -2.59 9.98
N ALA A 68 7.57 -2.07 11.04
CA ALA A 68 8.00 -2.90 12.17
C ALA A 68 6.83 -3.63 12.85
N ASP A 69 5.66 -3.04 12.83
CA ASP A 69 4.46 -3.62 13.45
C ASP A 69 3.44 -4.12 12.42
N ALA A 70 3.84 -4.25 11.17
CA ALA A 70 2.94 -4.77 10.14
C ALA A 70 2.72 -6.27 10.33
N ASP A 71 1.50 -6.71 10.09
CA ASP A 71 1.17 -8.14 10.15
C ASP A 71 1.76 -8.90 8.96
N VAL A 72 1.78 -8.23 7.80
CA VAL A 72 2.34 -8.80 6.56
C VAL A 72 3.10 -7.71 5.83
N VAL A 73 4.26 -8.04 5.32
CA VAL A 73 5.03 -7.15 4.45
C VAL A 73 5.22 -7.85 3.11
N ILE A 74 4.82 -7.16 2.06
CA ILE A 74 4.94 -7.68 0.70
C ILE A 74 6.05 -6.90 0.00
N SER A 75 7.07 -7.61 -0.47
CA SER A 75 8.13 -6.99 -1.24
C SER A 75 7.81 -7.16 -2.73
N ALA A 76 7.57 -6.04 -3.39
CA ALA A 76 7.30 -6.00 -4.82
C ALA A 76 8.37 -5.19 -5.54
N LEU A 77 9.60 -5.25 -5.03
CA LEU A 77 10.71 -4.52 -5.62
C LEU A 77 11.00 -5.05 -7.01
N GLY A 78 11.14 -4.14 -7.95
CA GLY A 78 11.49 -4.50 -9.30
C GLY A 78 12.83 -5.20 -9.31
N HIS A 79 12.96 -6.15 -10.21
CA HIS A 79 14.17 -6.91 -10.36
C HIS A 79 14.63 -6.85 -11.81
N ILE A 80 15.87 -6.57 -11.99
CA ILE A 80 16.41 -6.42 -13.34
C ILE A 80 17.43 -7.51 -13.60
#